data_66eb1cb95a05040438f01cabd63b6d0c
#
_entry.id   66eb1cb95a05040438f01cabd63b6d0c
#
_cell.length_a   1.000
_cell.length_b   1.000
_cell.length_c   1.000
_cell.angle_alpha   90.00
_cell.angle_beta   90.00
_cell.angle_gamma   90.00
#
_symmetry.space_group_name_H-M   'P 1'
#
loop_
_entity.id
_entity.type
_entity.pdbx_description
1 polymer ?
#
loop_
_entity_poly.entity_id
_entity_poly.type
_entity_poly.pdbx_seq_one_letter_code
_entity_poly.pdbx_strand_id
1 'polypeptide(L)'
;MTQHILSLSYGKDSLACLGAIKILGWPLDRIVHAEVWATDTIPADLPPMVEFKRKADEIIKRRFGIEVEHIYAMDKNGNKQTYEKIFYRTPTRKPGGKFKEGSNAGFPYTKGAWCNDRLKTNPLDSVKHTPPPMPDIRLPNAEGKLV
;
A
#
# COMPACT_ATOMS: atom_id res chain seq x y z
N MET A 1 -8.71 7.21 21.04
CA MET A 1 -9.22 5.87 20.72
C MET A 1 -8.14 5.08 20.00
N THR A 2 -7.82 3.89 20.44
CA THR A 2 -6.79 3.05 19.81
C THR A 2 -7.39 2.38 18.56
N GLN A 3 -6.73 2.50 17.42
CA GLN A 3 -7.13 1.88 16.18
C GLN A 3 -6.23 0.68 15.88
N HIS A 4 -6.81 -0.47 15.54
CA HIS A 4 -6.09 -1.71 15.21
C HIS A 4 -6.04 -1.88 13.69
N ILE A 5 -4.85 -1.77 13.14
CA ILE A 5 -4.61 -1.78 11.69
C ILE A 5 -3.73 -2.98 11.34
N LEU A 6 -4.18 -3.81 10.40
CA LEU A 6 -3.35 -4.87 9.83
C LEU A 6 -2.77 -4.43 8.50
N SER A 7 -1.45 -4.49 8.36
CA SER A 7 -0.77 -4.38 7.08
C SER A 7 -0.78 -5.74 6.38
N LEU A 8 -1.48 -5.83 5.26
CA LEU A 8 -1.66 -7.06 4.49
C LEU A 8 -0.73 -7.11 3.29
N SER A 9 0.12 -8.11 3.21
CA SER A 9 1.01 -8.34 2.04
C SER A 9 0.51 -9.39 1.06
N TYR A 10 -0.60 -10.04 1.35
CA TYR A 10 -1.14 -11.24 0.66
C TYR A 10 -0.21 -12.46 0.66
N GLY A 11 0.89 -12.40 1.39
CA GLY A 11 1.70 -13.59 1.67
C GLY A 11 1.00 -14.51 2.67
N LYS A 12 1.40 -15.79 2.68
CA LYS A 12 0.82 -16.80 3.58
C LYS A 12 0.78 -16.36 5.05
N ASP A 13 1.84 -15.71 5.51
CA ASP A 13 1.97 -15.32 6.92
C ASP A 13 1.01 -14.17 7.27
N SER A 14 0.88 -13.16 6.41
CA SER A 14 -0.06 -12.07 6.63
C SER A 14 -1.53 -12.52 6.54
N LEU A 15 -1.84 -13.49 5.67
CA LEU A 15 -3.16 -14.12 5.60
C LEU A 15 -3.43 -15.00 6.83
N ALA A 16 -2.41 -15.70 7.34
CA ALA A 16 -2.52 -16.46 8.58
C ALA A 16 -2.78 -15.55 9.79
N CYS A 17 -2.20 -14.35 9.82
CA CYS A 17 -2.50 -13.35 10.86
C CYS A 17 -3.98 -12.96 10.89
N LEU A 18 -4.64 -12.81 9.73
CA LEU A 18 -6.08 -12.59 9.67
C LEU A 18 -6.88 -13.73 10.32
N GLY A 19 -6.47 -14.97 10.02
CA GLY A 19 -7.08 -16.16 10.63
C GLY A 19 -6.90 -16.17 12.15
N ALA A 20 -5.69 -15.89 12.63
CA ALA A 20 -5.37 -15.83 14.05
C ALA A 20 -6.17 -14.73 14.78
N ILE A 21 -6.24 -13.52 14.22
CA ILE A 21 -7.04 -12.41 14.77
C ILE A 21 -8.51 -12.85 14.95
N LYS A 22 -9.07 -13.52 13.96
CA LYS A 22 -10.45 -14.02 14.03
C LYS A 22 -10.63 -15.09 15.11
N ILE A 23 -9.73 -16.07 15.20
CA ILE A 23 -9.80 -17.16 16.18
C ILE A 23 -9.65 -16.61 17.60
N LEU A 24 -8.75 -15.66 17.80
CA LEU A 24 -8.48 -15.06 19.11
C LEU A 24 -9.47 -13.97 19.50
N GLY A 25 -10.35 -13.57 18.58
CA GLY A 25 -11.32 -12.49 18.83
C GLY A 25 -10.67 -11.12 19.06
N TRP A 26 -9.50 -10.89 18.49
CA TRP A 26 -8.81 -9.60 18.62
C TRP A 26 -9.50 -8.51 17.78
N PRO A 27 -9.49 -7.26 18.25
CA PRO A 27 -10.06 -6.16 17.51
C PRO A 27 -9.27 -5.91 16.22
N LEU A 28 -9.99 -5.62 15.13
CA LEU A 28 -9.42 -5.24 13.85
C LEU A 28 -10.32 -4.20 13.20
N ASP A 29 -9.80 -2.99 13.03
CA ASP A 29 -10.56 -1.84 12.51
C ASP A 29 -10.30 -1.61 11.02
N ARG A 30 -9.04 -1.83 10.58
CA ARG A 30 -8.63 -1.57 9.20
C ARG A 30 -7.68 -2.65 8.69
N ILE A 31 -7.76 -2.94 7.40
CA ILE A 31 -6.82 -3.80 6.67
C ILE A 31 -6.26 -2.95 5.54
N VAL A 32 -4.95 -2.78 5.47
CA VAL A 32 -4.29 -1.90 4.51
C VAL A 32 -3.22 -2.66 3.74
N HIS A 33 -3.23 -2.50 2.42
CA HIS A 33 -2.21 -3.04 1.52
C HIS A 33 -1.48 -1.93 0.79
N ALA A 34 -0.16 -1.93 0.84
CA ALA A 34 0.66 -1.02 0.04
C ALA A 34 0.94 -1.66 -1.34
N GLU A 35 0.28 -1.14 -2.36
CA GLU A 35 0.53 -1.53 -3.74
C GLU A 35 1.82 -0.91 -4.27
N VAL A 36 2.58 -1.71 -4.97
CA VAL A 36 3.79 -1.28 -5.65
C VAL A 36 3.56 -1.24 -7.16
N TRP A 37 3.97 -0.15 -7.79
CA TRP A 37 3.83 0.07 -9.21
C TRP A 37 5.18 0.08 -9.91
N ALA A 38 5.29 -0.64 -11.01
CA ALA A 38 6.47 -0.62 -11.86
C ALA A 38 6.56 0.70 -12.64
N THR A 39 5.46 1.08 -13.28
CA THR A 39 5.27 2.36 -13.97
C THR A 39 3.95 3.00 -13.53
N ASP A 40 3.59 4.15 -14.06
CA ASP A 40 2.31 4.81 -13.74
C ASP A 40 1.06 3.97 -14.09
N THR A 41 1.19 3.04 -15.03
CA THR A 41 0.08 2.22 -15.54
C THR A 41 0.25 0.73 -15.31
N ILE A 42 1.46 0.26 -15.00
CA ILE A 42 1.78 -1.16 -14.86
C ILE A 42 2.08 -1.46 -13.39
N PRO A 43 1.31 -2.34 -12.72
CA PRO A 43 1.63 -2.78 -11.38
C PRO A 43 2.93 -3.61 -11.37
N ALA A 44 3.61 -3.65 -10.23
CA ALA A 44 4.80 -4.49 -10.07
C ALA A 44 4.45 -5.98 -9.92
N ASP A 45 3.21 -6.29 -9.56
CA ASP A 45 2.73 -7.66 -9.48
C ASP A 45 2.41 -8.25 -10.86
N LEU A 46 2.69 -9.53 -11.02
CA LEU A 46 2.30 -10.27 -12.21
C LEU A 46 0.77 -10.45 -12.28
N PRO A 47 0.16 -10.56 -13.48
CA PRO A 47 -1.28 -10.70 -13.64
C PRO A 47 -1.95 -11.77 -12.77
N PRO A 48 -1.39 -12.98 -12.57
CA PRO A 48 -1.96 -13.98 -11.67
C PRO A 48 -2.04 -13.49 -10.21
N MET A 49 -1.08 -12.68 -9.75
CA MET A 49 -1.08 -12.13 -8.40
C MET A 49 -2.12 -11.03 -8.25
N VAL A 50 -2.30 -10.20 -9.26
CA VAL A 50 -3.37 -9.18 -9.28
C VAL A 50 -4.74 -9.83 -9.15
N GLU A 51 -4.99 -10.90 -9.91
CA GLU A 51 -6.25 -11.65 -9.84
C GLU A 51 -6.43 -12.36 -8.50
N PHE A 52 -5.35 -12.92 -7.93
CA PHE A 52 -5.38 -13.52 -6.60
C PHE A 52 -5.79 -12.48 -5.53
N LYS A 53 -5.20 -11.29 -5.55
CA LYS A 53 -5.52 -10.20 -4.61
C LYS A 53 -6.99 -9.82 -4.71
N ARG A 54 -7.51 -9.65 -5.93
CA ARG A 54 -8.92 -9.33 -6.15
C ARG A 54 -9.86 -10.36 -5.54
N LYS A 55 -9.59 -11.64 -5.74
CA LYS A 55 -10.39 -12.73 -5.13
C LYS A 55 -10.25 -12.78 -3.61
N ALA A 56 -9.03 -12.55 -3.11
CA ALA A 56 -8.78 -12.51 -1.67
C ALA A 56 -9.55 -11.37 -1.00
N ASP A 57 -9.61 -10.20 -1.60
CA ASP A 57 -10.34 -9.04 -1.08
C ASP A 57 -11.85 -9.32 -0.94
N GLU A 58 -12.44 -9.97 -1.92
CA GLU A 58 -13.85 -10.39 -1.86
C GLU A 58 -14.10 -11.36 -0.69
N ILE A 59 -13.18 -12.30 -0.48
CA ILE A 59 -13.27 -13.27 0.63
C ILE A 59 -13.07 -12.57 1.97
N ILE A 60 -12.08 -11.68 2.07
CA ILE A 60 -11.80 -10.92 3.30
C ILE A 60 -13.00 -10.07 3.68
N LYS A 61 -13.53 -9.29 2.74
CA LYS A 61 -14.73 -8.47 2.96
C LYS A 61 -15.91 -9.32 3.45
N ARG A 62 -16.17 -10.47 2.84
CA ARG A 62 -17.25 -11.38 3.24
C ARG A 62 -17.04 -11.98 4.63
N ARG A 63 -15.80 -12.31 5.00
CA ARG A 63 -15.49 -12.99 6.27
C ARG A 63 -15.30 -12.04 7.45
N PHE A 64 -14.79 -10.86 7.22
CA PHE A 64 -14.43 -9.88 8.27
C PHE A 64 -15.32 -8.64 8.26
N GLY A 65 -16.07 -8.40 7.18
CA GLY A 65 -16.85 -7.18 7.03
C GLY A 65 -16.01 -5.92 6.80
N ILE A 66 -14.70 -6.07 6.53
CA ILE A 66 -13.75 -4.97 6.35
C ILE A 66 -13.24 -5.04 4.91
N GLU A 67 -13.27 -3.92 4.21
CA GLU A 67 -12.63 -3.78 2.90
C GLU A 67 -11.12 -3.57 3.07
N VAL A 68 -10.34 -4.18 2.17
CA VAL A 68 -8.90 -3.93 2.13
C VAL A 68 -8.66 -2.58 1.44
N GLU A 69 -8.01 -1.69 2.15
CA GLU A 69 -7.59 -0.39 1.61
C GLU A 69 -6.31 -0.56 0.81
N HIS A 70 -6.36 -0.28 -0.49
CA HIS A 70 -5.19 -0.29 -1.36
C HIS A 70 -4.59 1.12 -1.42
N ILE A 71 -3.38 1.25 -0.91
CA ILE A 71 -2.63 2.50 -0.93
C ILE A 71 -1.37 2.34 -1.77
N TYR A 72 -0.81 3.43 -2.22
CA TYR A 72 0.48 3.45 -2.92
C TYR A 72 1.29 4.67 -2.51
N ALA A 73 2.59 4.59 -2.73
CA ALA A 73 3.48 5.70 -2.42
C ALA A 73 3.21 6.89 -3.36
N MET A 74 3.17 8.08 -2.79
CA MET A 74 3.04 9.34 -3.53
C MET A 74 4.24 10.25 -3.24
N ASP A 75 4.59 11.08 -4.18
CA ASP A 75 5.53 12.17 -3.97
C ASP A 75 4.85 13.35 -3.24
N LYS A 76 5.64 14.36 -2.89
CA LYS A 76 5.12 15.57 -2.22
C LYS A 76 4.13 16.39 -3.08
N ASN A 77 4.02 16.09 -4.36
CA ASN A 77 3.06 16.73 -5.28
C ASN A 77 1.80 15.86 -5.50
N GLY A 78 1.71 14.71 -4.83
CA GLY A 78 0.60 13.77 -4.96
C GLY A 78 0.69 12.83 -6.16
N ASN A 79 1.81 12.78 -6.87
CA ASN A 79 2.00 11.87 -7.98
C ASN A 79 2.43 10.49 -7.49
N LYS A 80 1.96 9.46 -8.15
CA LYS A 80 2.34 8.07 -7.86
C LYS A 80 3.86 7.88 -7.93
N GLN A 81 4.43 7.29 -6.90
CA GLN A 81 5.81 6.82 -6.90
C GLN A 81 5.88 5.40 -7.48
N THR A 82 6.79 5.18 -8.41
CA THR A 82 6.97 3.89 -9.08
C THR A 82 8.42 3.45 -9.05
N TYR A 83 8.69 2.17 -9.33
CA TYR A 83 10.06 1.69 -9.47
C TYR A 83 10.82 2.46 -10.55
N GLU A 84 10.18 2.72 -11.67
CA GLU A 84 10.78 3.48 -12.77
C GLU A 84 11.22 4.88 -12.32
N LYS A 85 10.33 5.64 -11.68
CA LYS A 85 10.63 6.99 -11.18
C LYS A 85 11.75 6.98 -10.15
N ILE A 86 11.77 6.02 -9.26
CA ILE A 86 12.83 5.89 -8.25
C ILE A 86 14.16 5.53 -8.90
N PHE A 87 14.16 4.61 -9.87
CA PHE A 87 15.36 4.20 -10.59
C PHE A 87 16.04 5.37 -11.31
N TYR A 88 15.26 6.15 -12.04
CA TYR A 88 15.77 7.30 -12.82
C TYR A 88 15.92 8.58 -11.98
N ARG A 89 15.55 8.57 -10.74
CA ARG A 89 15.73 9.73 -9.86
C ARG A 89 17.20 10.09 -9.74
N THR A 90 17.53 11.39 -9.93
CA THR A 90 18.86 11.91 -9.69
C THR A 90 18.94 12.42 -8.25
N PRO A 91 19.59 11.71 -7.33
CA PRO A 91 19.74 12.18 -5.95
C PRO A 91 20.75 13.34 -5.89
N THR A 92 20.50 14.26 -4.95
CA THR A 92 21.50 15.30 -4.62
C THR A 92 22.73 14.62 -4.03
N ARG A 93 23.87 14.80 -4.66
CA ARG A 93 25.14 14.21 -4.25
C ARG A 93 26.09 15.28 -3.74
N LYS A 94 26.89 14.94 -2.74
CA LYS A 94 27.95 15.84 -2.24
C LYS A 94 29.06 15.97 -3.30
N PRO A 95 29.58 17.16 -3.56
CA PRO A 95 30.76 17.33 -4.39
C PRO A 95 31.93 16.47 -3.89
N GLY A 96 32.66 15.81 -4.81
CA GLY A 96 33.77 14.92 -4.47
C GLY A 96 33.36 13.57 -3.85
N GLY A 97 32.07 13.23 -3.85
CA GLY A 97 31.55 11.93 -3.36
C GLY A 97 31.90 10.77 -4.31
N LYS A 98 31.72 9.55 -3.79
CA LYS A 98 32.02 8.30 -4.52
C LYS A 98 31.24 8.13 -5.84
N PHE A 99 30.10 8.76 -6.00
CA PHE A 99 29.25 8.64 -7.17
C PHE A 99 29.30 9.90 -8.02
N LYS A 100 29.28 9.72 -9.34
CA LYS A 100 29.29 10.84 -10.28
C LYS A 100 28.04 11.71 -10.09
N GLU A 101 28.24 13.03 -10.05
CA GLU A 101 27.17 14.00 -10.05
C GLU A 101 26.26 13.80 -11.28
N GLY A 102 24.93 13.95 -11.09
CA GLY A 102 23.96 13.72 -12.17
C GLY A 102 23.64 12.26 -12.49
N SER A 103 24.29 11.28 -11.81
CA SER A 103 23.97 9.87 -12.02
C SER A 103 22.65 9.47 -11.35
N ASN A 104 21.91 8.57 -12.01
CA ASN A 104 20.65 8.03 -11.48
C ASN A 104 20.84 7.23 -10.20
N ALA A 105 19.76 7.11 -9.41
CA ALA A 105 19.76 6.31 -8.20
C ALA A 105 19.96 4.82 -8.48
N GLY A 106 19.37 4.31 -9.56
CA GLY A 106 19.40 2.89 -9.90
C GLY A 106 18.69 2.00 -8.89
N PHE A 107 18.98 0.71 -8.95
CA PHE A 107 18.51 -0.25 -7.94
C PHE A 107 19.47 -0.32 -6.75
N PRO A 108 18.97 -0.59 -5.53
CA PRO A 108 19.81 -0.78 -4.35
C PRO A 108 20.44 -2.18 -4.38
N TYR A 109 21.71 -2.26 -4.78
CA TYR A 109 22.43 -3.53 -4.85
C TYR A 109 23.06 -3.99 -3.54
N THR A 110 23.18 -3.10 -2.57
CA THR A 110 23.93 -3.41 -1.36
C THR A 110 23.15 -3.03 -0.12
N LYS A 111 23.53 -2.36 0.79
CA LYS A 111 22.93 -2.16 2.11
C LYS A 111 21.63 -1.35 2.05
N GLY A 112 20.57 -1.97 2.53
CA GLY A 112 19.27 -1.36 2.77
C GLY A 112 18.36 -1.35 1.54
N ALA A 113 17.22 -1.99 1.65
CA ALA A 113 16.19 -1.99 0.62
C ALA A 113 15.41 -0.66 0.63
N TRP A 114 16.08 0.46 0.33
CA TRP A 114 15.46 1.79 0.35
C TRP A 114 14.24 1.91 -0.57
N CYS A 115 14.15 1.07 -1.61
CA CYS A 115 12.94 0.98 -2.44
C CYS A 115 11.76 0.43 -1.65
N ASN A 116 11.98 -0.55 -0.75
CA ASN A 116 10.94 -1.07 0.13
C ASN A 116 10.44 0.01 1.09
N ASP A 117 11.35 0.78 1.69
CA ASP A 117 10.97 1.87 2.59
C ASP A 117 10.13 2.93 1.86
N ARG A 118 10.53 3.33 0.67
CA ARG A 118 9.84 4.36 -0.09
C ARG A 118 8.51 3.93 -0.65
N LEU A 119 8.38 2.68 -1.11
CA LEU A 119 7.21 2.20 -1.82
C LEU A 119 6.21 1.45 -0.93
N LYS A 120 6.64 0.95 0.23
CA LYS A 120 5.78 0.19 1.15
C LYS A 120 5.72 0.79 2.55
N THR A 121 6.88 0.91 3.22
CA THR A 121 6.90 1.32 4.64
C THR A 121 6.36 2.73 4.84
N ASN A 122 6.83 3.70 4.06
CA ASN A 122 6.37 5.09 4.20
C ASN A 122 4.86 5.26 3.95
N PRO A 123 4.25 4.69 2.89
CA PRO A 123 2.80 4.73 2.74
C PRO A 123 2.06 4.10 3.90
N LEU A 124 2.51 2.94 4.40
CA LEU A 124 1.88 2.27 5.54
C LEU A 124 1.99 3.09 6.83
N ASP A 125 3.12 3.75 7.05
CA ASP A 125 3.29 4.63 8.22
C ASP A 125 2.38 5.86 8.15
N SER A 126 2.13 6.40 6.96
CA SER A 126 1.24 7.54 6.78
C SER A 126 -0.20 7.23 7.16
N VAL A 127 -0.65 5.99 7.00
CA VAL A 127 -2.01 5.55 7.37
C VAL A 127 -2.29 5.69 8.87
N LYS A 128 -1.28 5.57 9.72
CA LYS A 128 -1.42 5.74 11.17
C LYS A 128 -1.94 7.12 11.56
N HIS A 129 -1.71 8.11 10.72
CA HIS A 129 -2.08 9.51 10.94
C HIS A 129 -3.25 9.97 10.06
N THR A 130 -3.79 9.08 9.22
CA THR A 130 -4.90 9.39 8.32
C THR A 130 -6.18 8.73 8.84
N PRO A 131 -7.28 9.48 9.01
CA PRO A 131 -8.56 8.85 9.37
C PRO A 131 -8.96 7.83 8.30
N PRO A 132 -9.73 6.78 8.67
CA PRO A 132 -10.27 5.86 7.70
C PRO A 132 -11.09 6.63 6.65
N PRO A 133 -11.15 6.15 5.40
CA PRO A 133 -12.04 6.72 4.42
C PRO A 133 -13.45 6.73 5.00
N MET A 134 -14.13 7.87 4.90
CA MET A 134 -15.52 7.94 5.36
C MET A 134 -16.33 6.92 4.57
N PRO A 135 -17.16 6.10 5.24
CA PRO A 135 -18.08 5.24 4.54
C PRO A 135 -18.91 6.11 3.59
N ASP A 136 -19.05 5.64 2.36
CA ASP A 136 -19.86 6.30 1.32
C ASP A 136 -21.31 6.33 1.85
N ILE A 137 -21.68 7.40 2.54
CA ILE A 137 -23.03 7.59 3.06
C ILE A 137 -23.88 7.97 1.84
N ARG A 138 -24.34 6.96 1.12
CA ARG A 138 -25.35 7.13 0.10
C ARG A 138 -26.65 7.56 0.80
N LEU A 139 -26.90 8.85 0.79
CA LEU A 139 -28.18 9.37 1.23
C LEU A 139 -29.27 8.87 0.24
N PRO A 140 -30.38 8.34 0.76
CA PRO A 140 -31.49 8.00 -0.11
C PRO A 140 -31.96 9.25 -0.83
N ASN A 141 -32.23 9.13 -2.13
CA ASN A 141 -32.87 10.20 -2.89
C ASN A 141 -34.28 10.47 -2.36
N ALA A 142 -34.92 11.50 -2.87
CA ALA A 142 -36.30 11.88 -2.48
C ALA A 142 -37.33 10.75 -2.63
N GLU A 143 -36.99 9.68 -3.37
CA GLU A 143 -37.84 8.50 -3.59
C GLU A 143 -37.43 7.30 -2.68
N GLY A 144 -36.46 7.48 -1.75
CA GLY A 144 -36.03 6.45 -0.83
C GLY A 144 -35.12 5.37 -1.46
N LYS A 145 -34.64 5.57 -2.70
CA LYS A 145 -33.68 4.67 -3.35
C LYS A 145 -32.25 5.12 -3.04
N LEU A 146 -31.40 4.15 -2.67
CA LEU A 146 -29.96 4.37 -2.52
C LEU A 146 -29.36 4.66 -3.91
N VAL A 147 -28.76 5.82 -4.05
CA VAL A 147 -28.10 6.28 -5.27
C VAL A 147 -26.60 6.06 -5.15
#